data_2b8824678b419716c09e65029e40a64a
#
_entry.id   2b8824678b419716c09e65029e40a64a
#
_cell.length_a   1.000
_cell.length_b   1.000
_cell.length_c   1.000
_cell.angle_alpha   90.00
_cell.angle_beta   90.00
_cell.angle_gamma   90.00
#
_symmetry.space_group_name_H-M   'P 1'
#
loop_
_entity.id
_entity.type
_entity.pdbx_description
1 polymer ?
#
loop_
_entity_poly.entity_id
_entity_poly.type
_entity_poly.pdbx_seq_one_letter_code
_entity_poly.pdbx_strand_id
1 'polypeptide(L)'
;LKMDGVKNKMYPKKCWSSLIVFNCEKLKDILTKEYLDHATPQQLHQFEWIDESEIAEIPVEYNHLVGYYEKHDNIKAIHYTNGGPWFDKYKDGELSEEWWNVYNSL
;
A
#
# COMPACT_ATOMS: atom_id res chain seq x y z
N LEU A 1 -10.39 2.32 -12.37
CA LEU A 1 -10.91 1.03 -11.91
C LEU A 1 -9.75 0.20 -11.39
N LYS A 2 -9.88 -0.35 -10.21
CA LYS A 2 -8.99 -1.39 -9.71
C LYS A 2 -9.23 -2.71 -10.44
N MET A 3 -8.39 -3.70 -10.15
CA MET A 3 -8.41 -5.04 -10.69
C MET A 3 -9.82 -5.58 -10.82
N ASP A 4 -10.66 -5.96 -10.84
CA ASP A 4 -12.02 -6.49 -11.00
C ASP A 4 -13.06 -5.45 -11.46
N GLY A 5 -12.66 -4.31 -12.01
CA GLY A 5 -13.59 -3.24 -12.39
C GLY A 5 -14.20 -2.45 -11.22
N VAL A 6 -13.74 -2.67 -9.99
CA VAL A 6 -14.23 -1.94 -8.81
C VAL A 6 -13.84 -0.47 -8.90
N LYS A 7 -14.82 0.41 -8.69
CA LYS A 7 -14.57 1.87 -8.66
C LYS A 7 -13.68 2.24 -7.49
N ASN A 8 -12.62 2.95 -7.80
CA ASN A 8 -11.69 3.46 -6.82
C ASN A 8 -11.95 4.95 -6.59
N LYS A 9 -12.24 5.35 -5.35
CA LYS A 9 -12.40 6.75 -4.99
C LYS A 9 -11.05 7.35 -4.62
N MET A 10 -10.79 8.57 -5.08
CA MET A 10 -9.68 9.37 -4.56
C MET A 10 -10.09 9.93 -3.18
N TYR A 11 -9.18 9.88 -2.23
CA TYR A 11 -9.31 10.46 -0.90
C TYR A 11 -7.92 10.88 -0.39
N PRO A 12 -7.83 11.80 0.56
CA PRO A 12 -6.57 12.19 1.18
C PRO A 12 -5.81 10.96 1.75
N LYS A 13 -4.49 11.01 1.73
CA LYS A 13 -3.60 9.94 2.24
C LYS A 13 -3.82 8.57 1.60
N LYS A 14 -4.34 8.56 0.37
CA LYS A 14 -4.50 7.33 -0.39
C LYS A 14 -3.14 6.66 -0.61
N CYS A 15 -3.11 5.34 -0.44
CA CYS A 15 -1.92 4.50 -0.49
C CYS A 15 -0.95 4.63 0.70
N TRP A 16 -1.15 5.55 1.63
CA TRP A 16 -0.34 5.62 2.84
C TRP A 16 -0.40 4.33 3.67
N SER A 17 -1.58 3.70 3.73
CA SER A 17 -1.79 2.42 4.42
C SER A 17 -1.30 1.18 3.66
N SER A 18 -0.66 1.34 2.50
CA SER A 18 -0.18 0.21 1.70
C SER A 18 1.08 -0.45 2.28
N LEU A 19 1.86 0.31 3.03
CA LEU A 19 2.98 -0.16 3.84
C LEU A 19 3.07 0.69 5.11
N ILE A 20 3.00 0.06 6.27
CA ILE A 20 3.05 0.74 7.57
C ILE A 20 4.02 0.02 8.49
N VAL A 21 4.83 0.80 9.20
CA VAL A 21 5.59 0.33 10.35
C VAL A 21 5.01 0.99 11.60
N PHE A 22 4.51 0.19 12.54
CA PHE A 22 3.89 0.66 13.75
C PHE A 22 4.88 0.72 14.92
N ASN A 23 4.94 1.85 15.61
CA ASN A 23 5.52 1.89 16.96
C ASN A 23 4.48 1.36 17.95
N CYS A 24 4.50 0.04 18.19
CA CYS A 24 3.48 -0.63 19.00
C CYS A 24 3.40 -0.11 20.43
N GLU A 25 4.54 0.23 21.03
CA GLU A 25 4.58 0.77 22.41
C GLU A 25 3.84 2.10 22.51
N LYS A 26 4.01 2.97 21.50
CA LYS A 26 3.37 4.28 21.46
C LYS A 26 1.87 4.17 21.12
N LEU A 27 1.48 3.18 20.34
CA LEU A 27 0.13 3.06 19.78
C LEU A 27 -0.80 2.14 20.56
N LYS A 28 -0.30 1.39 21.55
CA LYS A 28 -1.08 0.40 22.30
C LYS A 28 -2.34 0.97 22.98
N ASP A 29 -2.29 2.23 23.40
CA ASP A 29 -3.40 2.91 24.08
C ASP A 29 -4.28 3.71 23.11
N ILE A 30 -3.89 3.81 21.83
CA ILE A 30 -4.62 4.52 20.76
C ILE A 30 -5.38 3.51 19.89
N LEU A 31 -4.69 2.53 19.33
CA LEU A 31 -5.27 1.49 18.48
C LEU A 31 -5.75 0.31 19.33
N THR A 32 -6.65 0.59 20.25
CA THR A 32 -7.26 -0.45 21.09
C THR A 32 -8.28 -1.27 20.31
N LYS A 33 -8.58 -2.48 20.79
CA LYS A 33 -9.65 -3.29 20.21
C LYS A 33 -10.99 -2.54 20.20
N GLU A 34 -11.30 -1.82 21.27
CA GLU A 34 -12.53 -1.02 21.36
C GLU A 34 -12.57 0.07 20.27
N TYR A 35 -11.47 0.79 20.05
CA TYR A 35 -11.40 1.78 18.98
C TYR A 35 -11.61 1.14 17.61
N LEU A 36 -10.91 0.02 17.33
CA LEU A 36 -10.98 -0.67 16.04
C LEU A 36 -12.38 -1.24 15.76
N ASP A 37 -13.09 -1.72 16.77
CA ASP A 37 -14.45 -2.25 16.63
C ASP A 37 -15.47 -1.17 16.23
N HIS A 38 -15.21 0.09 16.54
CA HIS A 38 -16.12 1.21 16.30
C HIS A 38 -15.66 2.18 15.19
N ALA A 39 -14.38 2.15 14.83
CA ALA A 39 -13.82 3.03 13.81
C ALA A 39 -14.36 2.73 12.43
N THR A 40 -14.65 3.77 11.66
CA THR A 40 -15.01 3.62 10.25
C THR A 40 -13.77 3.29 9.41
N PRO A 41 -13.95 2.62 8.25
CA PRO A 41 -12.85 2.41 7.32
C PRO A 41 -12.14 3.72 6.92
N GLN A 42 -12.88 4.82 6.80
CA GLN A 42 -12.32 6.14 6.49
C GLN A 42 -11.39 6.61 7.61
N GLN A 43 -11.82 6.56 8.87
CA GLN A 43 -11.01 6.95 10.02
C GLN A 43 -9.69 6.16 10.08
N LEU A 44 -9.76 4.85 9.81
CA LEU A 44 -8.58 3.99 9.80
C LEU A 44 -7.63 4.34 8.65
N HIS A 45 -8.13 4.42 7.42
CA HIS A 45 -7.32 4.64 6.22
C HIS A 45 -6.79 6.07 6.06
N GLN A 46 -7.42 7.05 6.67
CA GLN A 46 -6.95 8.44 6.69
C GLN A 46 -6.12 8.79 7.92
N PHE A 47 -5.83 7.81 8.77
CA PHE A 47 -5.02 7.99 9.98
C PHE A 47 -5.58 9.06 10.93
N GLU A 48 -6.91 9.15 11.06
CA GLU A 48 -7.56 10.12 11.95
C GLU A 48 -7.31 9.84 13.45
N TRP A 49 -6.76 8.68 13.75
CA TRP A 49 -6.41 8.21 15.09
C TRP A 49 -5.03 8.68 15.58
N ILE A 50 -4.27 9.41 14.77
CA ILE A 50 -2.95 9.92 15.14
C ILE A 50 -2.73 11.31 14.54
N ASP A 51 -1.98 12.15 15.25
CA ASP A 51 -1.56 13.45 14.73
C ASP A 51 -0.58 13.25 13.56
N GLU A 52 -0.74 14.02 12.49
CA GLU A 52 0.07 13.89 11.28
C GLU A 52 1.56 14.15 11.53
N SER A 53 1.90 14.98 12.52
CA SER A 53 3.28 15.23 12.95
C SER A 53 3.98 14.00 13.53
N GLU A 54 3.23 12.97 13.89
CA GLU A 54 3.72 11.70 14.42
C GLU A 54 3.96 10.64 13.32
N ILE A 55 3.65 10.97 12.08
CA ILE A 55 3.82 10.08 10.92
C ILE A 55 5.11 10.45 10.20
N ALA A 56 6.00 9.47 10.04
CA ALA A 56 7.21 9.60 9.25
C ALA A 56 7.09 8.86 7.91
N GLU A 57 7.82 9.29 6.92
CA GLU A 57 7.86 8.64 5.61
C GLU A 57 8.81 7.43 5.61
N ILE A 58 8.39 6.38 4.91
CA ILE A 58 9.26 5.26 4.54
C ILE A 58 9.84 5.56 3.14
N PRO A 59 11.15 5.33 2.89
CA PRO A 59 11.71 5.55 1.56
C PRO A 59 10.94 4.80 0.47
N VAL A 60 10.71 5.45 -0.65
CA VAL A 60 9.88 4.96 -1.78
C VAL A 60 10.36 3.61 -2.33
N GLU A 61 11.64 3.29 -2.18
CA GLU A 61 12.23 2.03 -2.59
C GLU A 61 11.56 0.81 -1.96
N TYR A 62 11.02 0.97 -0.77
CA TYR A 62 10.35 -0.12 -0.03
C TYR A 62 8.85 -0.26 -0.35
N ASN A 63 8.29 0.62 -1.16
CA ASN A 63 6.89 0.56 -1.58
C ASN A 63 6.69 1.24 -2.94
N HIS A 64 7.39 0.75 -3.95
CA HIS A 64 7.25 1.27 -5.30
C HIS A 64 5.88 0.92 -5.88
N LEU A 65 5.03 1.92 -6.07
CA LEU A 65 3.68 1.76 -6.59
C LEU A 65 3.70 1.74 -8.12
N VAL A 66 3.56 0.56 -8.70
CA VAL A 66 3.55 0.38 -10.17
C VAL A 66 2.43 1.21 -10.80
N GLY A 67 2.80 1.99 -11.82
CA GLY A 67 1.89 2.88 -12.54
C GLY A 67 1.64 4.22 -11.86
N TYR A 68 2.28 4.51 -10.72
CA TYR A 68 2.20 5.80 -10.02
C TYR A 68 3.56 6.48 -9.85
N TYR A 69 4.62 5.69 -9.66
CA TYR A 69 5.97 6.21 -9.52
C TYR A 69 6.81 5.86 -10.75
N GLU A 70 7.72 6.74 -11.11
CA GLU A 70 8.70 6.45 -12.16
C GLU A 70 9.64 5.33 -11.71
N LYS A 71 9.95 4.41 -12.63
CA LYS A 71 10.89 3.31 -12.37
C LYS A 71 12.27 3.87 -12.05
N HIS A 72 12.92 3.32 -11.04
CA HIS A 72 14.30 3.64 -10.65
C HIS A 72 15.07 2.37 -10.28
N ASP A 73 16.40 2.45 -10.24
CA ASP A 73 17.28 1.28 -10.11
C ASP A 73 17.34 0.69 -8.68
N ASN A 74 16.81 1.37 -7.68
CA ASN A 74 16.92 0.97 -6.28
C ASN A 74 15.61 0.45 -5.67
N ILE A 75 14.71 -0.12 -6.48
CA ILE A 75 13.44 -0.68 -5.99
C ILE A 75 13.74 -1.94 -5.18
N LYS A 76 13.25 -1.99 -3.94
CA LYS A 76 13.40 -3.10 -2.99
C LYS A 76 12.10 -3.87 -2.76
N ALA A 77 10.96 -3.20 -2.89
CA ALA A 77 9.65 -3.82 -2.83
C ALA A 77 8.71 -3.22 -3.86
N ILE A 78 8.03 -4.07 -4.61
CA ILE A 78 7.13 -3.70 -5.70
C ILE A 78 5.70 -3.91 -5.25
N HIS A 79 4.89 -2.87 -5.38
CA HIS A 79 3.47 -2.93 -5.05
C HIS A 79 2.62 -2.73 -6.32
N TYR A 80 2.02 -3.81 -6.80
CA TYR A 80 1.12 -3.82 -7.96
C TYR A 80 -0.28 -3.33 -7.57
N THR A 81 -0.40 -2.06 -7.24
CA THR A 81 -1.60 -1.46 -6.63
C THR A 81 -2.84 -1.45 -7.53
N ASN A 82 -2.67 -1.50 -8.85
CA ASN A 82 -3.77 -1.55 -9.83
C ASN A 82 -4.17 -2.97 -10.23
N GLY A 83 -3.35 -3.95 -9.88
CA GLY A 83 -3.45 -5.34 -10.26
C GLY A 83 -2.10 -5.88 -10.71
N GLY A 84 -1.81 -7.12 -10.37
CA GLY A 84 -0.52 -7.73 -10.65
C GLY A 84 -0.49 -8.56 -11.94
N PRO A 85 0.71 -9.08 -12.31
CA PRO A 85 0.93 -9.83 -13.54
C PRO A 85 0.10 -11.11 -13.72
N TRP A 86 -0.53 -11.61 -12.67
CA TRP A 86 -1.47 -12.74 -12.73
C TRP A 86 -2.80 -12.40 -13.42
N PHE A 87 -3.08 -11.13 -13.71
CA PHE A 87 -4.20 -10.70 -14.53
C PHE A 87 -3.74 -10.47 -15.96
N ASP A 88 -4.46 -10.99 -16.95
CA ASP A 88 -4.11 -10.86 -18.37
C ASP A 88 -3.80 -9.42 -18.80
N LYS A 89 -4.55 -8.46 -18.24
CA LYS A 89 -4.36 -7.04 -18.53
C LYS A 89 -2.97 -6.50 -18.13
N TYR A 90 -2.35 -7.10 -17.11
CA TYR A 90 -1.09 -6.63 -16.53
C TYR A 90 0.07 -7.63 -16.71
N LYS A 91 -0.17 -8.70 -17.47
CA LYS A 91 0.77 -9.81 -17.64
C LYS A 91 2.17 -9.37 -18.11
N ASP A 92 2.21 -8.43 -19.04
CA ASP A 92 3.43 -7.89 -19.63
C ASP A 92 3.62 -6.40 -19.25
N GLY A 93 3.09 -5.98 -18.11
CA GLY A 93 3.18 -4.61 -17.62
C GLY A 93 4.52 -4.27 -16.99
N GLU A 94 4.64 -3.04 -16.51
CA GLU A 94 5.84 -2.57 -15.81
C GLU A 94 6.19 -3.49 -14.65
N LEU A 95 7.46 -3.89 -14.55
CA LEU A 95 8.00 -4.78 -13.51
C LEU A 95 7.32 -6.17 -13.42
N SER A 96 6.60 -6.59 -14.46
CA SER A 96 5.96 -7.92 -14.49
C SER A 96 6.99 -9.06 -14.50
N GLU A 97 8.16 -8.85 -15.11
CA GLU A 97 9.23 -9.84 -15.20
C GLU A 97 9.73 -10.24 -13.80
N GLU A 98 9.89 -9.30 -12.89
CA GLU A 98 10.31 -9.55 -11.52
C GLU A 98 9.34 -10.50 -10.80
N TRP A 99 8.03 -10.29 -11.00
CA TRP A 99 7.01 -11.17 -10.43
C TRP A 99 7.06 -12.58 -11.04
N TRP A 100 7.16 -12.67 -12.38
CA TRP A 100 7.23 -13.96 -13.07
C TRP A 100 8.48 -14.73 -12.71
N ASN A 101 9.61 -14.07 -12.52
CA ASN A 101 10.87 -14.72 -12.12
C ASN A 101 10.71 -15.38 -10.73
N VAL A 102 10.07 -14.71 -9.78
CA VAL A 102 9.78 -15.28 -8.46
C VAL A 102 8.77 -16.44 -8.59
N TYR A 103 7.67 -16.23 -9.29
CA TYR A 103 6.63 -17.25 -9.46
C TYR A 103 7.18 -18.53 -10.09
N ASN A 104 7.98 -18.42 -11.13
CA ASN A 104 8.57 -19.57 -11.84
C ASN A 104 9.72 -20.23 -11.06
N SER A 105 10.20 -19.63 -9.99
CA SER A 105 11.25 -20.20 -9.11
C SER A 105 10.66 -21.05 -7.97
N LEU A 106 9.37 -21.02 -7.77
CA LEU A 106 8.67 -21.80 -6.74
C LEU A 106 8.40 -23.24 -7.19
#